data_130ef7fbf8315a88a760b36b12610745
#
_entry.id   130ef7fbf8315a88a760b36b12610745
#
_cell.length_a   1.000
_cell.length_b   1.000
_cell.length_c   1.000
_cell.angle_alpha   90.00
_cell.angle_beta   90.00
_cell.angle_gamma   90.00
#
_symmetry.space_group_name_H-M   'P 1'
#
loop_
_entity.id
_entity.type
_entity.pdbx_description
1 polymer ?
#
loop_
_entity_poly.entity_id
_entity_poly.type
_entity_poly.pdbx_seq_one_letter_code
_entity_poly.pdbx_strand_id
1 'polypeptide(L)'
;MADEQADLEIQAANPPQTVEALRAEIMRQYELASRRMKQVASFVLDKPEDIAFETLAVVADRAGVQPSTIVRFAKTLGYPGASQMQKVIRDEMLASHITLAYGERARQFSEAGGGEETADTILDEYVEADILALNHLRQSVTSAQIAEAVDAMVKAKTIYIAGFRRAFPVASYLAYALQRAGKRVVFIDGTGGLWSNQARGIGPEDLLIAISFRPYAEETVKCHALAVEQRANILAVTDSNVSPLVKGAAQALLLREAEVRSFRSLTSTLCLAQSLVIAYAFATQDEE
;
A
#
# COMPACT_ATOMS: atom_id res chain seq x y z
N MET A 1 27.82 -31.61 7.06
CA MET A 1 27.05 -32.53 7.92
C MET A 1 27.03 -32.15 9.40
N ALA A 2 28.03 -31.45 9.94
CA ALA A 2 27.98 -30.94 11.34
C ALA A 2 27.20 -29.63 11.51
N ASP A 3 27.06 -28.86 10.48
CA ASP A 3 26.30 -27.56 10.50
C ASP A 3 24.76 -27.74 10.37
N GLU A 4 24.33 -28.88 9.88
CA GLU A 4 22.89 -29.17 9.66
C GLU A 4 22.18 -29.70 10.91
N GLN A 5 22.92 -30.22 11.89
CA GLN A 5 22.39 -30.73 13.15
C GLN A 5 22.24 -29.67 14.26
N ALA A 6 22.97 -28.58 14.17
CA ALA A 6 22.89 -27.50 15.19
C ALA A 6 21.61 -26.62 15.06
N ASP A 7 20.96 -26.62 13.90
CA ASP A 7 19.77 -25.81 13.64
C ASP A 7 18.44 -26.46 14.10
N LEU A 8 18.46 -27.68 14.63
CA LEU A 8 17.24 -28.47 14.93
C LEU A 8 16.74 -28.37 16.37
N GLU A 9 17.46 -27.72 17.30
CA GLU A 9 17.11 -27.74 18.73
C GLU A 9 16.45 -26.46 19.29
N ILE A 10 16.19 -25.43 18.47
CA ILE A 10 15.57 -24.18 18.96
C ILE A 10 14.18 -24.03 18.34
N GLN A 11 13.21 -24.82 18.79
CA GLN A 11 11.79 -24.57 18.50
C GLN A 11 11.18 -23.76 19.64
N ALA A 12 10.74 -22.52 19.35
CA ALA A 12 9.87 -21.78 20.25
C ALA A 12 8.53 -22.52 20.37
N ALA A 13 8.06 -22.78 21.59
CA ALA A 13 6.83 -23.54 21.81
C ALA A 13 5.57 -22.86 21.26
N ASN A 14 5.59 -21.51 21.13
CA ASN A 14 4.54 -20.71 20.49
C ASN A 14 5.18 -19.57 19.69
N PRO A 15 4.75 -19.33 18.45
CA PRO A 15 5.27 -18.22 17.64
C PRO A 15 4.91 -16.86 18.28
N PRO A 16 5.82 -15.88 18.24
CA PRO A 16 5.52 -14.51 18.66
C PRO A 16 4.30 -13.94 17.95
N GLN A 17 3.39 -13.30 18.70
CA GLN A 17 2.15 -12.73 18.15
C GLN A 17 2.20 -11.21 17.99
N THR A 18 3.27 -10.56 18.48
CA THR A 18 3.53 -9.13 18.36
C THR A 18 4.94 -8.88 17.82
N VAL A 19 5.18 -7.73 17.21
CA VAL A 19 6.53 -7.35 16.72
C VAL A 19 7.51 -7.19 17.87
N GLU A 20 7.06 -6.71 19.02
CA GLU A 20 7.90 -6.61 20.22
C GLU A 20 8.37 -7.99 20.70
N ALA A 21 7.45 -8.95 20.80
CA ALA A 21 7.79 -10.33 21.16
C ALA A 21 8.69 -10.99 20.10
N LEU A 22 8.45 -10.69 18.81
CA LEU A 22 9.28 -11.17 17.69
C LEU A 22 10.71 -10.61 17.80
N ARG A 23 10.87 -9.32 18.06
CA ARG A 23 12.17 -8.69 18.28
C ARG A 23 12.91 -9.31 19.45
N ALA A 24 12.23 -9.48 20.59
CA ALA A 24 12.81 -10.11 21.78
C ALA A 24 13.29 -11.54 21.48
N GLU A 25 12.51 -12.33 20.76
CA GLU A 25 12.86 -13.68 20.40
C GLU A 25 14.01 -13.75 19.39
N ILE A 26 14.04 -12.86 18.40
CA ILE A 26 15.17 -12.72 17.47
C ILE A 26 16.45 -12.41 18.24
N MET A 27 16.41 -11.42 19.13
CA MET A 27 17.59 -11.04 19.93
C MET A 27 18.06 -12.16 20.84
N ARG A 28 17.14 -12.93 21.43
CA ARG A 28 17.46 -14.09 22.28
C ARG A 28 18.21 -15.19 21.49
N GLN A 29 17.84 -15.43 20.24
CA GLN A 29 18.43 -16.46 19.39
C GLN A 29 19.64 -15.98 18.57
N TYR A 30 19.86 -14.67 18.50
CA TYR A 30 20.81 -14.04 17.57
C TYR A 30 22.24 -14.59 17.71
N GLU A 31 22.73 -14.72 18.93
CA GLU A 31 24.13 -15.17 19.15
C GLU A 31 24.37 -16.62 18.71
N LEU A 32 23.35 -17.47 18.83
CA LEU A 32 23.40 -18.90 18.49
C LEU A 32 23.11 -19.16 16.99
N ALA A 33 22.64 -18.16 16.27
CA ALA A 33 22.22 -18.30 14.88
C ALA A 33 23.40 -18.40 13.93
N SER A 34 23.24 -19.19 12.84
CA SER A 34 24.22 -19.28 11.76
C SER A 34 24.38 -17.92 11.04
N ARG A 35 25.50 -17.74 10.33
CA ARG A 35 25.79 -16.47 9.60
C ARG A 35 24.61 -16.02 8.73
N ARG A 36 23.99 -16.95 7.97
CA ARG A 36 22.84 -16.63 7.09
C ARG A 36 21.58 -16.30 7.87
N MET A 37 21.34 -16.95 9.00
CA MET A 37 20.25 -16.63 9.91
C MET A 37 20.43 -15.24 10.54
N LYS A 38 21.67 -14.89 10.94
CA LYS A 38 21.99 -13.52 11.41
C LYS A 38 21.72 -12.46 10.34
N GLN A 39 22.00 -12.74 9.05
CA GLN A 39 21.65 -11.83 7.95
C GLN A 39 20.12 -11.59 7.85
N VAL A 40 19.33 -12.67 7.91
CA VAL A 40 17.86 -12.54 7.90
C VAL A 40 17.37 -11.82 9.15
N ALA A 41 17.91 -12.16 10.32
CA ALA A 41 17.57 -11.51 11.61
C ALA A 41 17.80 -9.99 11.53
N SER A 42 19.01 -9.56 11.12
CA SER A 42 19.32 -8.13 10.94
C SER A 42 18.36 -7.48 9.94
N PHE A 43 18.09 -8.12 8.80
CA PHE A 43 17.18 -7.57 7.81
C PHE A 43 15.75 -7.41 8.36
N VAL A 44 15.24 -8.37 9.15
CA VAL A 44 13.92 -8.28 9.81
C VAL A 44 13.88 -7.12 10.80
N LEU A 45 14.96 -6.91 11.56
CA LEU A 45 15.03 -5.85 12.56
C LEU A 45 15.18 -4.45 11.94
N ASP A 46 15.99 -4.34 10.86
CA ASP A 46 16.35 -3.07 10.24
C ASP A 46 15.33 -2.63 9.17
N LYS A 47 14.64 -3.59 8.54
CA LYS A 47 13.73 -3.37 7.40
C LYS A 47 12.41 -4.13 7.54
N PRO A 48 11.68 -3.93 8.65
CA PRO A 48 10.44 -4.66 8.91
C PRO A 48 9.37 -4.39 7.84
N GLU A 49 9.38 -3.22 7.21
CA GLU A 49 8.47 -2.88 6.11
C GLU A 49 8.68 -3.77 4.89
N ASP A 50 9.94 -3.97 4.48
CA ASP A 50 10.26 -4.85 3.36
C ASP A 50 9.79 -6.29 3.66
N ILE A 51 9.99 -6.77 4.88
CA ILE A 51 9.50 -8.08 5.31
C ILE A 51 7.98 -8.16 5.26
N ALA A 52 7.28 -7.14 5.76
CA ALA A 52 5.82 -7.16 5.86
C ALA A 52 5.13 -7.18 4.48
N PHE A 53 5.71 -6.49 3.50
CA PHE A 53 4.96 -6.10 2.31
C PHE A 53 5.56 -6.57 0.98
N GLU A 54 6.81 -7.00 0.96
CA GLU A 54 7.41 -7.51 -0.27
C GLU A 54 7.23 -9.04 -0.40
N THR A 55 7.40 -9.54 -1.63
CA THR A 55 7.41 -10.98 -1.86
C THR A 55 8.65 -11.62 -1.25
N LEU A 56 8.59 -12.89 -0.89
CA LEU A 56 9.73 -13.63 -0.36
C LEU A 56 10.95 -13.60 -1.29
N ALA A 57 10.73 -13.55 -2.59
CA ALA A 57 11.81 -13.47 -3.58
C ALA A 57 12.54 -12.12 -3.50
N VAL A 58 11.80 -11.01 -3.40
CA VAL A 58 12.35 -9.66 -3.25
C VAL A 58 13.06 -9.50 -1.91
N VAL A 59 12.45 -9.98 -0.83
CA VAL A 59 13.07 -9.98 0.51
C VAL A 59 14.39 -10.76 0.51
N ALA A 60 14.39 -11.94 -0.11
CA ALA A 60 15.58 -12.78 -0.19
C ALA A 60 16.72 -12.12 -0.98
N ASP A 61 16.39 -11.49 -2.10
CA ASP A 61 17.35 -10.75 -2.92
C ASP A 61 17.97 -9.58 -2.14
N ARG A 62 17.13 -8.75 -1.50
CA ARG A 62 17.59 -7.60 -0.69
C ARG A 62 18.40 -8.02 0.55
N ALA A 63 18.03 -9.13 1.18
CA ALA A 63 18.75 -9.68 2.32
C ALA A 63 20.01 -10.46 1.92
N GLY A 64 20.26 -10.69 0.64
CA GLY A 64 21.40 -11.46 0.14
C GLY A 64 21.38 -12.94 0.52
N VAL A 65 20.19 -13.54 0.61
CA VAL A 65 19.95 -14.94 1.00
C VAL A 65 19.02 -15.65 0.01
N GLN A 66 18.90 -16.98 0.14
CA GLN A 66 17.91 -17.74 -0.61
C GLN A 66 16.51 -17.64 0.07
N PRO A 67 15.39 -17.66 -0.68
CA PRO A 67 14.03 -17.64 -0.10
C PRO A 67 13.80 -18.73 0.95
N SER A 68 14.36 -19.91 0.75
CA SER A 68 14.31 -21.02 1.71
C SER A 68 14.93 -20.69 3.06
N THR A 69 15.93 -19.80 3.11
CA THR A 69 16.56 -19.34 4.35
C THR A 69 15.60 -18.52 5.18
N ILE A 70 14.77 -17.66 4.56
CA ILE A 70 13.75 -16.88 5.25
C ILE A 70 12.65 -17.78 5.82
N VAL A 71 12.23 -18.79 5.04
CA VAL A 71 11.25 -19.79 5.52
C VAL A 71 11.80 -20.55 6.73
N ARG A 72 13.07 -20.97 6.67
CA ARG A 72 13.74 -21.65 7.77
C ARG A 72 13.84 -20.75 9.01
N PHE A 73 14.22 -19.49 8.82
CA PHE A 73 14.28 -18.49 9.89
C PHE A 73 12.91 -18.32 10.59
N ALA A 74 11.82 -18.18 9.84
CA ALA A 74 10.48 -18.10 10.41
C ALA A 74 10.13 -19.38 11.22
N LYS A 75 10.52 -20.55 10.74
CA LYS A 75 10.31 -21.83 11.44
C LYS A 75 11.09 -21.92 12.74
N THR A 76 12.33 -21.43 12.82
CA THR A 76 13.10 -21.40 14.07
C THR A 76 12.47 -20.51 15.15
N LEU A 77 11.66 -19.52 14.73
CA LEU A 77 10.88 -18.67 15.62
C LEU A 77 9.50 -19.25 15.95
N GLY A 78 9.21 -20.50 15.54
CA GLY A 78 7.97 -21.20 15.82
C GLY A 78 6.84 -20.98 14.82
N TYR A 79 7.03 -20.19 13.78
CA TYR A 79 6.00 -19.98 12.76
C TYR A 79 5.90 -21.17 11.81
N PRO A 80 4.70 -21.51 11.30
CA PRO A 80 4.53 -22.54 10.26
C PRO A 80 5.30 -22.22 8.96
N GLY A 81 5.54 -20.93 8.71
CA GLY A 81 6.27 -20.43 7.55
C GLY A 81 6.42 -18.91 7.55
N ALA A 82 7.13 -18.39 6.55
CA ALA A 82 7.44 -16.95 6.46
C ALA A 82 6.19 -16.06 6.36
N SER A 83 5.12 -16.55 5.71
CA SER A 83 3.89 -15.77 5.54
C SER A 83 3.21 -15.41 6.87
N GLN A 84 3.27 -16.28 7.90
CA GLN A 84 2.75 -15.98 9.22
C GLN A 84 3.59 -14.94 9.94
N MET A 85 4.91 -15.03 9.86
CA MET A 85 5.81 -14.00 10.38
C MET A 85 5.57 -12.64 9.70
N GLN A 86 5.48 -12.63 8.37
CA GLN A 86 5.14 -11.43 7.61
C GLN A 86 3.79 -10.84 8.02
N LYS A 87 2.80 -11.72 8.30
CA LYS A 87 1.47 -11.28 8.74
C LYS A 87 1.53 -10.56 10.08
N VAL A 88 2.26 -11.10 11.08
CA VAL A 88 2.39 -10.45 12.40
C VAL A 88 3.02 -9.07 12.27
N ILE A 89 4.10 -8.93 11.50
CA ILE A 89 4.76 -7.65 11.28
C ILE A 89 3.81 -6.69 10.56
N ARG A 90 3.13 -7.16 9.52
CA ARG A 90 2.18 -6.36 8.74
C ARG A 90 1.00 -5.88 9.57
N ASP A 91 0.37 -6.76 10.32
CA ASP A 91 -0.83 -6.45 11.10
C ASP A 91 -0.51 -5.39 12.17
N GLU A 92 0.65 -5.48 12.83
CA GLU A 92 1.08 -4.48 13.80
C GLU A 92 1.47 -3.14 13.14
N MET A 93 2.17 -3.16 12.01
CA MET A 93 2.47 -1.95 11.24
C MET A 93 1.19 -1.27 10.75
N LEU A 94 0.22 -2.05 10.28
CA LEU A 94 -1.09 -1.53 9.90
C LEU A 94 -1.81 -0.90 11.09
N ALA A 95 -1.80 -1.55 12.25
CA ALA A 95 -2.43 -1.05 13.48
C ALA A 95 -1.76 0.24 13.97
N SER A 96 -0.43 0.30 14.01
CA SER A 96 0.32 1.48 14.46
C SER A 96 0.12 2.70 13.55
N HIS A 97 0.09 2.50 12.22
CA HIS A 97 -0.14 3.60 11.26
C HIS A 97 -1.58 4.13 11.27
N ILE A 98 -2.55 3.32 11.68
CA ILE A 98 -3.97 3.73 11.75
C ILE A 98 -4.25 4.50 13.06
N THR A 99 -3.54 4.22 14.13
CA THR A 99 -3.90 4.62 15.49
C THR A 99 -3.18 5.88 15.97
N LEU A 100 -1.98 6.19 15.44
CA LEU A 100 -1.21 7.34 15.91
C LEU A 100 -1.68 8.65 15.25
N ALA A 101 -2.06 9.61 16.10
CA ALA A 101 -2.31 10.98 15.66
C ALA A 101 -1.05 11.61 15.03
N TYR A 102 -1.24 12.62 14.18
CA TYR A 102 -0.13 13.32 13.51
C TYR A 102 0.93 13.82 14.48
N GLY A 103 0.52 14.40 15.63
CA GLY A 103 1.44 14.89 16.66
C GLY A 103 2.25 13.78 17.33
N GLU A 104 1.69 12.60 17.51
CA GLU A 104 2.40 11.46 18.10
C GLU A 104 3.51 10.95 17.14
N ARG A 105 3.22 10.88 15.83
CA ARG A 105 4.21 10.51 14.82
C ARG A 105 5.33 11.53 14.71
N ALA A 106 5.00 12.82 14.76
CA ALA A 106 5.99 13.89 14.77
C ALA A 106 6.90 13.79 15.99
N ARG A 107 6.33 13.53 17.19
CA ARG A 107 7.10 13.33 18.41
C ARG A 107 8.04 12.12 18.33
N GLN A 108 7.56 10.98 17.83
CA GLN A 108 8.38 9.78 17.65
C GLN A 108 9.54 10.03 16.67
N PHE A 109 9.30 10.78 15.60
CA PHE A 109 10.34 11.15 14.65
C PHE A 109 11.42 12.03 15.33
N SER A 110 11.00 13.04 16.09
CA SER A 110 11.90 13.93 16.85
C SER A 110 12.72 13.16 17.87
N GLU A 111 12.10 12.27 18.66
CA GLU A 111 12.76 11.41 19.65
C GLU A 111 13.76 10.42 19.01
N ALA A 112 13.54 10.00 17.77
CA ALA A 112 14.43 9.12 17.00
C ALA A 112 15.67 9.83 16.43
N GLY A 113 15.89 11.12 16.74
CA GLY A 113 17.03 11.91 16.27
C GLY A 113 16.79 12.57 14.89
N GLY A 114 15.54 12.88 14.57
CA GLY A 114 15.18 13.70 13.41
C GLY A 114 15.91 15.06 13.43
N GLY A 115 16.34 15.51 12.24
CA GLY A 115 17.14 16.77 12.10
C GLY A 115 16.38 18.04 12.50
N GLU A 116 16.93 19.19 12.16
CA GLU A 116 16.31 20.50 12.46
C GLU A 116 14.85 20.56 11.99
N GLU A 117 13.94 20.89 12.91
CA GLU A 117 12.49 20.92 12.70
C GLU A 117 11.99 22.34 12.46
N THR A 118 12.51 23.01 11.43
CA THR A 118 11.97 24.30 11.00
C THR A 118 10.92 24.10 9.91
N ALA A 119 9.96 25.03 9.81
CA ALA A 119 8.94 24.99 8.77
C ALA A 119 9.54 24.97 7.36
N ASP A 120 10.64 25.68 7.15
CA ASP A 120 11.34 25.78 5.87
C ASP A 120 11.99 24.44 5.50
N THR A 121 12.67 23.77 6.44
CA THR A 121 13.28 22.46 6.17
C THR A 121 12.23 21.39 5.85
N ILE A 122 11.07 21.41 6.51
CA ILE A 122 9.97 20.50 6.23
C ILE A 122 9.42 20.73 4.81
N LEU A 123 9.23 22.00 4.41
CA LEU A 123 8.74 22.34 3.08
C LEU A 123 9.72 21.86 2.01
N ASP A 124 11.01 22.16 2.17
CA ASP A 124 12.05 21.76 1.21
C ASP A 124 12.12 20.24 1.06
N GLU A 125 12.09 19.48 2.17
CA GLU A 125 12.05 18.03 2.14
C GLU A 125 10.84 17.48 1.37
N TYR A 126 9.65 18.07 1.55
CA TYR A 126 8.45 17.69 0.80
C TYR A 126 8.59 18.00 -0.69
N VAL A 127 9.08 19.18 -1.05
CA VAL A 127 9.28 19.59 -2.44
C VAL A 127 10.23 18.63 -3.15
N GLU A 128 11.40 18.37 -2.56
CA GLU A 128 12.40 17.46 -3.15
C GLU A 128 11.87 16.03 -3.27
N ALA A 129 11.23 15.52 -2.23
CA ALA A 129 10.66 14.17 -2.24
C ALA A 129 9.51 14.04 -3.26
N ASP A 130 8.66 15.06 -3.40
CA ASP A 130 7.57 15.08 -4.38
C ASP A 130 8.09 15.19 -5.81
N ILE A 131 9.15 15.93 -6.08
CA ILE A 131 9.81 15.97 -7.39
C ILE A 131 10.28 14.57 -7.80
N LEU A 132 10.91 13.84 -6.89
CA LEU A 132 11.34 12.47 -7.14
C LEU A 132 10.15 11.52 -7.38
N ALA A 133 9.09 11.65 -6.58
CA ALA A 133 7.89 10.83 -6.72
C ALA A 133 7.15 11.10 -8.04
N LEU A 134 7.06 12.36 -8.48
CA LEU A 134 6.48 12.74 -9.77
C LEU A 134 7.31 12.22 -10.96
N ASN A 135 8.65 12.26 -10.87
CA ASN A 135 9.52 11.66 -11.88
C ASN A 135 9.34 10.14 -11.94
N HIS A 136 9.15 9.48 -10.80
CA HIS A 136 8.82 8.06 -10.76
C HIS A 136 7.45 7.77 -11.37
N LEU A 137 6.41 8.57 -11.05
CA LEU A 137 5.08 8.44 -11.64
C LEU A 137 5.15 8.46 -13.17
N ARG A 138 5.88 9.40 -13.76
CA ARG A 138 6.07 9.51 -15.21
C ARG A 138 6.73 8.27 -15.85
N GLN A 139 7.53 7.52 -15.07
CA GLN A 139 8.20 6.30 -15.53
C GLN A 139 7.36 5.05 -15.30
N SER A 140 6.55 5.02 -14.23
CA SER A 140 5.80 3.84 -13.80
C SER A 140 4.42 3.71 -14.47
N VAL A 141 3.81 4.85 -14.86
CA VAL A 141 2.51 4.88 -15.54
C VAL A 141 2.72 5.27 -16.99
N THR A 142 2.44 4.34 -17.91
CA THR A 142 2.64 4.55 -19.34
C THR A 142 1.47 5.28 -20.00
N SER A 143 1.72 5.92 -21.14
CA SER A 143 0.64 6.56 -21.94
C SER A 143 -0.43 5.56 -22.34
N ALA A 144 -0.07 4.30 -22.63
CA ALA A 144 -1.03 3.25 -22.96
C ALA A 144 -1.95 2.94 -21.77
N GLN A 145 -1.42 2.88 -20.55
CA GLN A 145 -2.22 2.68 -19.35
C GLN A 145 -3.17 3.85 -19.07
N ILE A 146 -2.75 5.08 -19.33
CA ILE A 146 -3.64 6.25 -19.22
C ILE A 146 -4.76 6.16 -20.25
N ALA A 147 -4.44 5.85 -21.51
CA ALA A 147 -5.44 5.72 -22.56
C ALA A 147 -6.47 4.61 -22.27
N GLU A 148 -6.02 3.45 -21.76
CA GLU A 148 -6.89 2.35 -21.35
C GLU A 148 -7.80 2.74 -20.17
N ALA A 149 -7.26 3.45 -19.17
CA ALA A 149 -8.04 3.95 -18.05
C ALA A 149 -9.11 4.96 -18.50
N VAL A 150 -8.75 5.89 -19.39
CA VAL A 150 -9.69 6.87 -19.95
C VAL A 150 -10.77 6.18 -20.78
N ASP A 151 -10.43 5.21 -21.62
CA ASP A 151 -11.39 4.42 -22.40
C ASP A 151 -12.40 3.70 -21.48
N ALA A 152 -11.94 3.10 -20.39
CA ALA A 152 -12.80 2.50 -19.38
C ALA A 152 -13.73 3.54 -18.71
N MET A 153 -13.22 4.74 -18.44
CA MET A 153 -14.00 5.84 -17.87
C MET A 153 -15.07 6.35 -18.84
N VAL A 154 -14.77 6.44 -20.12
CA VAL A 154 -15.72 6.86 -21.18
C VAL A 154 -16.84 5.83 -21.31
N LYS A 155 -16.50 4.55 -21.42
CA LYS A 155 -17.44 3.44 -21.63
C LYS A 155 -18.37 3.18 -20.45
N ALA A 156 -17.93 3.49 -19.24
CA ALA A 156 -18.73 3.22 -18.05
C ALA A 156 -20.02 4.04 -18.04
N LYS A 157 -21.14 3.43 -17.67
CA LYS A 157 -22.41 4.12 -17.46
C LYS A 157 -22.35 5.05 -16.26
N THR A 158 -21.83 4.55 -15.15
CA THR A 158 -21.57 5.32 -13.92
C THR A 158 -20.17 5.01 -13.42
N ILE A 159 -19.46 6.03 -12.94
CA ILE A 159 -18.19 5.84 -12.26
C ILE A 159 -18.44 5.91 -10.74
N TYR A 160 -18.16 4.81 -10.06
CA TYR A 160 -18.09 4.76 -8.60
C TYR A 160 -16.67 5.06 -8.16
N ILE A 161 -16.51 5.90 -7.14
CA ILE A 161 -15.18 6.27 -6.64
C ILE A 161 -15.11 5.95 -5.16
N ALA A 162 -14.16 5.08 -4.78
CA ALA A 162 -13.89 4.71 -3.40
C ALA A 162 -12.42 5.02 -3.04
N GLY A 163 -12.24 5.90 -2.08
CA GLY A 163 -10.95 6.23 -1.50
C GLY A 163 -11.16 6.77 -0.11
N PHE A 164 -10.84 5.95 0.90
CA PHE A 164 -11.07 6.32 2.29
C PHE A 164 -9.80 6.78 2.99
N ARG A 165 -9.97 7.42 4.15
CA ARG A 165 -8.88 7.90 5.00
C ARG A 165 -7.96 8.85 4.20
N ARG A 166 -6.69 8.50 4.04
CA ARG A 166 -5.69 9.34 3.37
C ARG A 166 -5.97 9.56 1.88
N ALA A 167 -6.61 8.59 1.22
CA ALA A 167 -6.99 8.70 -0.19
C ALA A 167 -8.25 9.56 -0.42
N PHE A 168 -9.00 9.91 0.65
CA PHE A 168 -10.26 10.65 0.55
C PHE A 168 -10.15 11.98 -0.20
N PRO A 169 -9.12 12.83 0.02
CA PRO A 169 -9.00 14.09 -0.72
C PRO A 169 -8.90 13.90 -2.23
N VAL A 170 -8.17 12.87 -2.69
CA VAL A 170 -8.03 12.57 -4.11
C VAL A 170 -9.32 12.00 -4.69
N ALA A 171 -9.97 11.09 -3.96
CA ALA A 171 -11.25 10.51 -4.37
C ALA A 171 -12.35 11.59 -4.46
N SER A 172 -12.39 12.50 -3.50
CA SER A 172 -13.31 13.65 -3.50
C SER A 172 -13.05 14.59 -4.69
N TYR A 173 -11.76 14.89 -4.98
CA TYR A 173 -11.39 15.68 -6.14
C TYR A 173 -11.84 15.01 -7.44
N LEU A 174 -11.58 13.72 -7.63
CA LEU A 174 -12.01 12.96 -8.81
C LEU A 174 -13.52 13.01 -9.00
N ALA A 175 -14.28 12.79 -7.91
CA ALA A 175 -15.74 12.84 -7.95
C ALA A 175 -16.23 14.23 -8.41
N TYR A 176 -15.70 15.28 -7.80
CA TYR A 176 -16.02 16.66 -8.17
C TYR A 176 -15.68 16.94 -9.64
N ALA A 177 -14.46 16.64 -10.06
CA ALA A 177 -13.94 17.02 -11.36
C ALA A 177 -14.64 16.25 -12.51
N LEU A 178 -14.90 14.93 -12.35
CA LEU A 178 -15.63 14.14 -13.32
C LEU A 178 -17.09 14.56 -13.45
N GLN A 179 -17.75 14.92 -12.37
CA GLN A 179 -19.12 15.50 -12.42
C GLN A 179 -19.12 16.82 -13.21
N ARG A 180 -18.11 17.66 -13.02
CA ARG A 180 -17.93 18.90 -13.81
C ARG A 180 -17.66 18.62 -15.28
N ALA A 181 -17.04 17.48 -15.60
CA ALA A 181 -16.85 17.02 -16.99
C ALA A 181 -18.07 16.24 -17.55
N GLY A 182 -19.24 16.33 -16.91
CA GLY A 182 -20.50 15.73 -17.39
C GLY A 182 -20.67 14.24 -17.08
N LYS A 183 -19.72 13.59 -16.39
CA LYS A 183 -19.83 12.16 -16.06
C LYS A 183 -20.75 11.91 -14.88
N ARG A 184 -21.57 10.86 -15.01
CA ARG A 184 -22.34 10.36 -13.86
C ARG A 184 -21.39 9.68 -12.88
N VAL A 185 -21.33 10.20 -11.65
CA VAL A 185 -20.45 9.72 -10.60
C VAL A 185 -21.21 9.44 -9.32
N VAL A 186 -20.87 8.34 -8.66
CA VAL A 186 -21.26 8.02 -7.28
C VAL A 186 -19.99 8.06 -6.43
N PHE A 187 -19.87 9.07 -5.57
CA PHE A 187 -18.77 9.14 -4.60
C PHE A 187 -19.15 8.33 -3.37
N ILE A 188 -18.40 7.28 -3.09
CA ILE A 188 -18.56 6.43 -1.91
C ILE A 188 -17.76 7.08 -0.78
N ASP A 189 -18.37 8.06 -0.12
CA ASP A 189 -17.74 8.83 0.96
C ASP A 189 -17.95 8.21 2.35
N GLY A 190 -18.86 7.24 2.47
CA GLY A 190 -19.15 6.54 3.70
C GLY A 190 -19.90 7.38 4.75
N THR A 191 -20.45 8.55 4.38
CA THR A 191 -21.19 9.42 5.30
C THR A 191 -22.28 8.62 6.04
N GLY A 192 -22.34 8.78 7.35
CA GLY A 192 -23.26 8.02 8.20
C GLY A 192 -22.98 6.51 8.29
N GLY A 193 -21.79 6.05 7.89
CA GLY A 193 -21.45 4.62 7.81
C GLY A 193 -22.08 3.89 6.62
N LEU A 194 -22.65 4.61 5.65
CA LEU A 194 -23.46 4.07 4.56
C LEU A 194 -22.66 3.65 3.32
N TRP A 195 -21.34 3.45 3.42
CA TRP A 195 -20.49 3.09 2.27
C TRP A 195 -21.00 1.86 1.51
N SER A 196 -21.50 0.84 2.21
CA SER A 196 -22.04 -0.38 1.60
C SER A 196 -23.34 -0.13 0.83
N ASN A 197 -24.17 0.79 1.32
CA ASN A 197 -25.38 1.22 0.64
C ASN A 197 -25.06 2.02 -0.61
N GLN A 198 -24.06 2.92 -0.54
CA GLN A 198 -23.58 3.70 -1.69
C GLN A 198 -22.98 2.81 -2.79
N ALA A 199 -22.25 1.74 -2.40
CA ALA A 199 -21.65 0.79 -3.32
C ALA A 199 -22.63 -0.26 -3.89
N ARG A 200 -23.82 -0.44 -3.28
CA ARG A 200 -24.76 -1.54 -3.62
C ARG A 200 -25.25 -1.51 -5.06
N GLY A 201 -25.31 -0.33 -5.68
CA GLY A 201 -25.82 -0.16 -7.04
C GLY A 201 -24.80 -0.45 -8.14
N ILE A 202 -23.55 -0.77 -7.81
CA ILE A 202 -22.51 -1.02 -8.78
C ILE A 202 -22.80 -2.30 -9.57
N GLY A 203 -22.58 -2.28 -10.88
CA GLY A 203 -22.86 -3.42 -11.77
C GLY A 203 -21.91 -3.50 -12.96
N PRO A 204 -22.16 -4.46 -13.89
CA PRO A 204 -21.25 -4.75 -14.99
C PRO A 204 -21.05 -3.60 -16.01
N GLU A 205 -21.97 -2.65 -16.08
CA GLU A 205 -21.87 -1.47 -16.96
C GLU A 205 -21.13 -0.30 -16.30
N ASP A 206 -20.72 -0.46 -15.03
CA ASP A 206 -20.11 0.59 -14.25
C ASP A 206 -18.60 0.37 -14.08
N LEU A 207 -17.90 1.44 -13.70
CA LEU A 207 -16.49 1.42 -13.34
C LEU A 207 -16.34 1.78 -11.88
N LEU A 208 -15.62 0.96 -11.09
CA LEU A 208 -15.10 1.38 -9.80
C LEU A 208 -13.68 1.93 -9.96
N ILE A 209 -13.44 3.17 -9.54
CA ILE A 209 -12.10 3.69 -9.29
C ILE A 209 -11.81 3.51 -7.79
N ALA A 210 -10.95 2.56 -7.45
CA ALA A 210 -10.58 2.24 -6.09
C ALA A 210 -9.17 2.77 -5.78
N ILE A 211 -9.05 3.69 -4.81
CA ILE A 211 -7.78 4.34 -4.45
C ILE A 211 -7.41 3.96 -3.02
N SER A 212 -6.33 3.21 -2.84
CA SER A 212 -5.81 2.92 -1.51
C SER A 212 -4.35 2.50 -1.57
N PHE A 213 -3.61 2.92 -0.56
CA PHE A 213 -2.19 2.65 -0.35
C PHE A 213 -2.00 2.04 1.02
N ARG A 214 -0.87 1.41 1.27
CA ARG A 214 -0.54 0.86 2.61
C ARG A 214 -0.57 1.95 3.68
N PRO A 215 -1.22 1.65 4.82
CA PRO A 215 -2.11 0.54 5.12
C PRO A 215 -3.45 0.72 4.41
N TYR A 216 -3.87 -0.29 3.68
CA TYR A 216 -5.07 -0.22 2.84
C TYR A 216 -6.33 0.01 3.70
N ALA A 217 -7.13 1.00 3.36
CA ALA A 217 -8.39 1.28 4.05
C ALA A 217 -9.36 0.12 3.86
N GLU A 218 -9.85 -0.44 4.96
CA GLU A 218 -10.73 -1.61 4.96
C GLU A 218 -12.01 -1.34 4.15
N GLU A 219 -12.54 -0.13 4.23
CA GLU A 219 -13.72 0.32 3.49
C GLU A 219 -13.48 0.26 1.97
N THR A 220 -12.31 0.73 1.50
CA THR A 220 -11.95 0.66 0.08
C THR A 220 -11.80 -0.79 -0.38
N VAL A 221 -11.16 -1.63 0.43
CA VAL A 221 -10.98 -3.07 0.11
C VAL A 221 -12.33 -3.78 0.04
N LYS A 222 -13.26 -3.47 0.93
CA LYS A 222 -14.63 -4.03 0.91
C LYS A 222 -15.44 -3.54 -0.30
N CYS A 223 -15.33 -2.25 -0.68
CA CYS A 223 -15.95 -1.73 -1.90
C CYS A 223 -15.40 -2.44 -3.14
N HIS A 224 -14.09 -2.64 -3.21
CA HIS A 224 -13.45 -3.39 -4.29
C HIS A 224 -13.96 -4.84 -4.36
N ALA A 225 -14.01 -5.56 -3.24
CA ALA A 225 -14.50 -6.93 -3.20
C ALA A 225 -15.96 -7.03 -3.68
N LEU A 226 -16.82 -6.10 -3.27
CA LEU A 226 -18.20 -6.01 -3.73
C LEU A 226 -18.27 -5.79 -5.25
N ALA A 227 -17.45 -4.89 -5.81
CA ALA A 227 -17.40 -4.63 -7.25
C ALA A 227 -16.96 -5.87 -8.05
N VAL A 228 -16.00 -6.63 -7.53
CA VAL A 228 -15.58 -7.93 -8.12
C VAL A 228 -16.74 -8.92 -8.14
N GLU A 229 -17.48 -9.06 -7.04
CA GLU A 229 -18.65 -9.94 -6.95
C GLU A 229 -19.75 -9.54 -7.95
N GLN A 230 -19.95 -8.23 -8.13
CA GLN A 230 -20.94 -7.67 -9.07
C GLN A 230 -20.44 -7.61 -10.51
N ARG A 231 -19.21 -8.08 -10.80
CA ARG A 231 -18.59 -8.08 -12.13
C ARG A 231 -18.45 -6.70 -12.77
N ALA A 232 -18.34 -5.67 -11.95
CA ALA A 232 -18.05 -4.32 -12.43
C ALA A 232 -16.63 -4.23 -12.96
N ASN A 233 -16.38 -3.29 -13.88
CA ASN A 233 -15.03 -2.95 -14.28
C ASN A 233 -14.32 -2.21 -13.13
N ILE A 234 -13.03 -2.46 -12.92
CA ILE A 234 -12.29 -1.87 -11.78
C ILE A 234 -10.96 -1.30 -12.27
N LEU A 235 -10.75 -0.02 -11.99
CA LEU A 235 -9.47 0.68 -12.07
C LEU A 235 -8.92 0.85 -10.66
N ALA A 236 -7.86 0.13 -10.33
CA ALA A 236 -7.19 0.25 -9.05
C ALA A 236 -6.05 1.28 -9.13
N VAL A 237 -5.97 2.20 -8.17
CA VAL A 237 -4.84 3.12 -7.98
C VAL A 237 -4.19 2.77 -6.64
N THR A 238 -2.97 2.25 -6.67
CA THR A 238 -2.34 1.64 -5.49
C THR A 238 -0.81 1.65 -5.58
N ASP A 239 -0.13 1.15 -4.57
CA ASP A 239 1.33 1.22 -4.41
C ASP A 239 2.07 -0.08 -4.73
N SER A 240 1.37 -1.20 -4.93
CA SER A 240 2.03 -2.50 -5.09
C SER A 240 1.19 -3.49 -5.90
N ASN A 241 1.87 -4.36 -6.66
CA ASN A 241 1.27 -5.51 -7.35
C ASN A 241 0.63 -6.54 -6.40
N VAL A 242 1.03 -6.53 -5.12
CA VAL A 242 0.43 -7.40 -4.09
C VAL A 242 -0.67 -6.72 -3.28
N SER A 243 -1.08 -5.52 -3.69
CA SER A 243 -2.22 -4.82 -3.11
C SER A 243 -3.50 -5.65 -3.24
N PRO A 244 -4.36 -5.66 -2.21
CA PRO A 244 -5.67 -6.33 -2.29
C PRO A 244 -6.57 -5.77 -3.40
N LEU A 245 -6.28 -4.55 -3.89
CA LEU A 245 -7.04 -3.93 -4.97
C LEU A 245 -6.65 -4.44 -6.37
N VAL A 246 -5.53 -5.13 -6.53
CA VAL A 246 -5.07 -5.62 -7.83
C VAL A 246 -5.83 -6.88 -8.26
N LYS A 247 -6.15 -7.75 -7.31
CA LYS A 247 -6.84 -9.00 -7.63
C LYS A 247 -8.28 -8.74 -8.08
N GLY A 248 -8.57 -9.05 -9.33
CA GLY A 248 -9.90 -8.84 -9.93
C GLY A 248 -10.10 -7.46 -10.54
N ALA A 249 -9.13 -6.55 -10.45
CA ALA A 249 -9.13 -5.31 -11.21
C ALA A 249 -8.81 -5.59 -12.70
N ALA A 250 -9.50 -4.89 -13.60
CA ALA A 250 -9.19 -4.92 -15.01
C ALA A 250 -7.87 -4.21 -15.30
N GLN A 251 -7.59 -3.13 -14.55
CA GLN A 251 -6.35 -2.39 -14.63
C GLN A 251 -5.90 -1.90 -13.26
N ALA A 252 -4.60 -1.89 -13.02
CA ALA A 252 -3.99 -1.29 -11.84
C ALA A 252 -2.91 -0.27 -12.24
N LEU A 253 -3.07 0.96 -11.80
CA LEU A 253 -2.07 2.01 -11.92
C LEU A 253 -1.25 2.01 -10.62
N LEU A 254 0.02 1.65 -10.75
CA LEU A 254 0.94 1.55 -9.63
C LEU A 254 1.78 2.81 -9.52
N LEU A 255 1.74 3.44 -8.36
CA LEU A 255 2.56 4.61 -8.09
C LEU A 255 3.08 4.62 -6.65
N ARG A 256 4.15 5.35 -6.44
CA ARG A 256 4.72 5.59 -5.12
C ARG A 256 4.61 7.07 -4.79
N GLU A 257 4.01 7.33 -3.63
CA GLU A 257 4.02 8.67 -3.06
C GLU A 257 5.32 8.94 -2.32
N ALA A 258 5.71 10.20 -2.29
CA ALA A 258 6.74 10.65 -1.38
C ALA A 258 6.34 10.39 0.08
N GLU A 259 7.33 10.05 0.90
CA GLU A 259 7.15 9.93 2.33
C GLU A 259 8.26 10.72 3.03
N VAL A 260 7.86 11.75 3.77
CA VAL A 260 8.76 12.63 4.52
C VAL A 260 8.41 12.48 5.98
N ARG A 261 9.40 12.13 6.82
CA ARG A 261 9.24 12.02 8.27
C ARG A 261 8.02 11.15 8.67
N SER A 262 7.84 10.01 7.98
CA SER A 262 6.69 9.10 8.16
C SER A 262 5.32 9.69 7.77
N PHE A 263 5.30 10.84 7.09
CA PHE A 263 4.09 11.41 6.51
C PHE A 263 4.11 11.27 5.00
N ARG A 264 3.11 10.59 4.47
CA ARG A 264 2.98 10.36 3.02
C ARG A 264 2.32 11.55 2.35
N SER A 265 2.90 12.02 1.25
CA SER A 265 2.31 12.98 0.34
C SER A 265 1.10 12.40 -0.42
N LEU A 266 0.38 13.25 -1.13
CA LEU A 266 -0.68 12.89 -2.08
C LEU A 266 -0.42 13.50 -3.46
N THR A 267 0.72 14.12 -3.67
CA THR A 267 1.04 14.93 -4.86
C THR A 267 1.00 14.08 -6.13
N SER A 268 1.62 12.90 -6.12
CA SER A 268 1.64 12.02 -7.30
C SER A 268 0.26 11.47 -7.63
N THR A 269 -0.52 11.05 -6.61
CA THR A 269 -1.87 10.54 -6.82
C THR A 269 -2.80 11.64 -7.34
N LEU A 270 -2.67 12.87 -6.81
CA LEU A 270 -3.48 14.00 -7.27
C LEU A 270 -3.10 14.40 -8.71
N CYS A 271 -1.82 14.40 -9.06
CA CYS A 271 -1.34 14.63 -10.42
C CYS A 271 -1.93 13.60 -11.41
N LEU A 272 -1.90 12.31 -11.05
CA LEU A 272 -2.53 11.26 -11.84
C LEU A 272 -4.03 11.48 -11.99
N ALA A 273 -4.73 11.79 -10.90
CA ALA A 273 -6.17 12.04 -10.91
C ALA A 273 -6.53 13.22 -11.83
N GLN A 274 -5.79 14.33 -11.76
CA GLN A 274 -5.96 15.48 -12.65
C GLN A 274 -5.74 15.11 -14.12
N SER A 275 -4.69 14.34 -14.38
CA SER A 275 -4.36 13.90 -15.75
C SER A 275 -5.48 13.01 -16.33
N LEU A 276 -6.04 12.09 -15.55
CA LEU A 276 -7.14 11.23 -15.96
C LEU A 276 -8.42 12.03 -16.27
N VAL A 277 -8.76 13.02 -15.42
CA VAL A 277 -9.95 13.86 -15.64
C VAL A 277 -9.82 14.69 -16.90
N ILE A 278 -8.66 15.33 -17.10
CA ILE A 278 -8.45 16.17 -18.28
C ILE A 278 -8.42 15.32 -19.55
N ALA A 279 -7.75 14.15 -19.53
CA ALA A 279 -7.74 13.23 -20.64
C ALA A 279 -9.17 12.70 -20.98
N TYR A 280 -9.98 12.40 -19.95
CA TYR A 280 -11.39 12.06 -20.11
C TYR A 280 -12.18 13.19 -20.78
N ALA A 281 -12.01 14.45 -20.29
CA ALA A 281 -12.71 15.59 -20.86
C ALA A 281 -12.39 15.81 -22.33
N PHE A 282 -11.12 15.65 -22.75
CA PHE A 282 -10.75 15.71 -24.16
C PHE A 282 -11.33 14.56 -24.97
N ALA A 283 -11.33 13.34 -24.44
CA ALA A 283 -11.86 12.17 -25.14
C ALA A 283 -13.38 12.22 -25.38
N THR A 284 -14.10 13.03 -24.61
CA THR A 284 -15.57 13.15 -24.72
C THR A 284 -16.03 14.43 -25.44
N GLN A 285 -15.12 15.33 -25.84
CA GLN A 285 -15.46 16.55 -26.60
C GLN A 285 -15.91 16.28 -28.03
N ASP A 286 -15.47 15.17 -28.64
CA ASP A 286 -15.76 14.85 -30.03
C ASP A 286 -17.12 14.10 -30.22
N GLU A 287 -17.86 13.85 -29.14
CA GLU A 287 -19.14 13.14 -29.15
C GLU A 287 -20.38 14.07 -29.07
N GLU A 288 -20.19 15.40 -28.93
CA GLU A 288 -21.24 16.43 -29.03
C GLU A 288 -21.28 17.06 -30.45
#